data_12da69a747541e3974d58e803efb757b
#
_entry.id   12da69a747541e3974d58e803efb757b
#
_cell.length_a   1.000
_cell.length_b   1.000
_cell.length_c   1.000
_cell.angle_alpha   90.00
_cell.angle_beta   90.00
_cell.angle_gamma   90.00
#
_symmetry.space_group_name_H-M   'P 1'
#
loop_
_entity.id
_entity.type
_entity.pdbx_description
1 polymer ?
#
loop_
_entity_poly.entity_id
_entity_poly.type
_entity_poly.pdbx_seq_one_letter_code
_entity_poly.pdbx_strand_id
1 'polypeptide(L)'
;MAGEFIEFFTELMFGSGSWIGLILIIVLLLVITGINRYGGIIAMPIAILVGVEYGQHNLGWHAVILIIEGIFTLYLGIKAAEKK
;
A
#
# COMPACT_ATOMS: atom_id res chain seq x y z
N MET A 1 13.26 -5.19 22.49
CA MET A 1 11.96 -5.57 21.94
C MET A 1 11.51 -4.72 20.77
N ALA A 2 11.55 -3.39 20.92
CA ALA A 2 11.18 -2.52 19.81
C ALA A 2 12.07 -2.72 18.59
N GLY A 3 13.38 -2.91 18.80
CA GLY A 3 14.30 -3.15 17.71
C GLY A 3 14.02 -4.43 16.95
N GLU A 4 13.65 -5.50 17.65
CA GLU A 4 13.32 -6.76 17.03
C GLU A 4 12.05 -6.65 16.18
N PHE A 5 11.07 -5.91 16.69
CA PHE A 5 9.83 -5.69 15.95
C PHE A 5 10.11 -4.89 14.67
N ILE A 6 10.94 -3.85 14.77
CA ILE A 6 11.30 -3.04 13.61
C ILE A 6 12.07 -3.86 12.59
N GLU A 7 13.01 -4.71 13.05
CA GLU A 7 13.75 -5.59 12.17
C GLU A 7 12.82 -6.58 11.46
N PHE A 8 11.90 -7.19 12.21
CA PHE A 8 10.95 -8.12 11.64
C PHE A 8 10.08 -7.43 10.59
N PHE A 9 9.59 -6.23 10.91
CA PHE A 9 8.74 -5.47 10.00
C PHE A 9 9.51 -5.09 8.73
N THR A 10 10.75 -4.62 8.90
CA THR A 10 11.59 -4.25 7.76
C THR A 10 11.88 -5.45 6.86
N GLU A 11 12.18 -6.60 7.47
CA GLU A 11 12.42 -7.82 6.71
C GLU A 11 11.18 -8.25 5.94
N LEU A 12 10.01 -8.17 6.58
CA LEU A 12 8.75 -8.50 5.96
C LEU A 12 8.44 -7.57 4.79
N MET A 13 8.75 -6.29 4.92
CA MET A 13 8.41 -5.30 3.90
C MET A 13 9.43 -5.23 2.77
N PHE A 14 10.72 -5.31 3.09
CA PHE A 14 11.77 -5.03 2.11
C PHE A 14 12.79 -6.16 1.96
N GLY A 15 12.70 -7.19 2.77
CA GLY A 15 13.64 -8.31 2.72
C GLY A 15 13.16 -9.43 1.81
N SER A 16 13.59 -10.65 2.13
CA SER A 16 13.25 -11.85 1.34
C SER A 16 11.76 -12.14 1.37
N GLY A 17 11.04 -11.69 2.41
CA GLY A 17 9.60 -11.84 2.50
C GLY A 17 8.80 -10.68 1.94
N SER A 18 9.41 -9.84 1.09
CA SER A 18 8.79 -8.61 0.61
C SER A 18 7.48 -8.83 -0.14
N TRP A 19 7.33 -9.96 -0.85
CA TRP A 19 6.08 -10.25 -1.54
C TRP A 19 4.92 -10.43 -0.56
N ILE A 20 5.19 -11.04 0.60
CA ILE A 20 4.17 -11.19 1.64
C ILE A 20 3.79 -9.82 2.18
N GLY A 21 4.79 -8.97 2.46
CA GLY A 21 4.53 -7.60 2.91
C GLY A 21 3.75 -6.79 1.90
N LEU A 22 4.08 -6.93 0.62
CA LEU A 22 3.36 -6.27 -0.45
C LEU A 22 1.88 -6.68 -0.47
N ILE A 23 1.62 -7.99 -0.38
CA ILE A 23 0.25 -8.51 -0.36
C ILE A 23 -0.51 -7.95 0.85
N LEU A 24 0.13 -7.91 2.02
CA LEU A 24 -0.50 -7.38 3.22
C LEU A 24 -0.86 -5.91 3.06
N ILE A 25 0.02 -5.11 2.47
CA ILE A 25 -0.26 -3.70 2.22
C ILE A 25 -1.41 -3.54 1.23
N ILE A 26 -1.42 -4.33 0.16
CA ILE A 26 -2.48 -4.28 -0.83
C ILE A 26 -3.83 -4.58 -0.19
N VAL A 27 -3.89 -5.63 0.62
CA VAL A 27 -5.11 -6.00 1.34
C VAL A 27 -5.54 -4.89 2.29
N LEU A 28 -4.59 -4.33 3.04
CA LEU A 28 -4.88 -3.25 3.98
C LEU A 28 -5.45 -2.04 3.27
N LEU A 29 -4.87 -1.65 2.13
CA LEU A 29 -5.35 -0.50 1.37
C LEU A 29 -6.74 -0.75 0.80
N LEU A 30 -7.02 -1.97 0.36
CA LEU A 30 -8.36 -2.34 -0.11
C LEU A 30 -9.38 -2.30 1.03
N VAL A 31 -8.99 -2.73 2.23
CA VAL A 31 -9.86 -2.65 3.40
C VAL A 31 -10.17 -1.19 3.73
N ILE A 32 -9.16 -0.33 3.73
CA ILE A 32 -9.35 1.10 3.98
C ILE A 32 -10.30 1.69 2.93
N THR A 33 -10.13 1.31 1.67
CA THR A 33 -10.98 1.76 0.58
C THR A 33 -12.44 1.34 0.80
N GLY A 34 -12.67 0.15 1.36
CA GLY A 34 -14.01 -0.38 1.57
C GLY A 34 -14.70 0.11 2.83
N ILE A 35 -13.95 0.56 3.84
CA ILE A 35 -14.53 0.98 5.12
C ILE A 35 -15.26 2.31 5.00
N ASN A 36 -14.71 3.24 4.22
CA ASN A 36 -15.23 4.60 4.14
C ASN A 36 -15.23 5.03 2.68
N ARG A 37 -16.21 5.85 2.31
CA ARG A 37 -16.28 6.34 0.93
C ARG A 37 -15.09 7.21 0.54
N TYR A 38 -14.37 7.76 1.52
CA TYR A 38 -13.15 8.52 1.27
C TYR A 38 -11.90 7.68 1.41
N GLY A 39 -12.06 6.38 1.72
CA GLY A 39 -10.93 5.49 1.95
C GLY A 39 -10.01 5.34 0.76
N GLY A 40 -10.57 5.29 -0.46
CA GLY A 40 -9.75 5.20 -1.67
C GLY A 40 -8.89 6.42 -1.89
N ILE A 41 -9.42 7.60 -1.56
CA ILE A 41 -8.66 8.85 -1.68
C ILE A 41 -7.52 8.89 -0.64
N ILE A 42 -7.78 8.36 0.56
CA ILE A 42 -6.76 8.27 1.60
C ILE A 42 -5.72 7.20 1.25
N ALA A 43 -6.15 6.08 0.69
CA ALA A 43 -5.25 4.97 0.36
C ALA A 43 -4.26 5.34 -0.75
N MET A 44 -4.65 6.18 -1.67
CA MET A 44 -3.81 6.53 -2.82
C MET A 44 -2.45 7.14 -2.40
N PRO A 45 -2.40 8.20 -1.55
CA PRO A 45 -1.12 8.73 -1.14
C PRO A 45 -0.30 7.75 -0.32
N ILE A 46 -0.95 6.90 0.48
CA ILE A 46 -0.24 5.86 1.24
C ILE A 46 0.42 4.88 0.27
N ALA A 47 -0.29 4.45 -0.75
CA ALA A 47 0.26 3.52 -1.75
C ALA A 47 1.45 4.13 -2.47
N ILE A 48 1.37 5.42 -2.83
CA ILE A 48 2.46 6.10 -3.51
C ILE A 48 3.69 6.21 -2.62
N LEU A 49 3.49 6.57 -1.34
CA LEU A 49 4.60 6.69 -0.40
C LEU A 49 5.32 5.35 -0.21
N VAL A 50 4.55 4.28 -0.02
CA VAL A 50 5.15 2.95 0.14
C VAL A 50 5.81 2.50 -1.16
N GLY A 51 5.22 2.84 -2.31
CA GLY A 51 5.83 2.54 -3.61
C GLY A 51 7.17 3.22 -3.78
N VAL A 52 7.28 4.48 -3.37
CA VAL A 52 8.56 5.20 -3.41
C VAL A 52 9.60 4.50 -2.52
N GLU A 53 9.21 4.08 -1.32
CA GLU A 53 10.10 3.35 -0.43
C GLU A 53 10.59 2.05 -1.07
N TYR A 54 9.70 1.29 -1.68
CA TYR A 54 10.10 0.08 -2.40
C TYR A 54 11.08 0.39 -3.52
N GLY A 55 10.85 1.48 -4.25
CA GLY A 55 11.77 1.89 -5.32
C GLY A 55 13.15 2.20 -4.79
N GLN A 56 13.24 2.84 -3.62
CA GLN A 56 14.52 3.15 -2.99
C GLN A 56 15.26 1.89 -2.52
N HIS A 57 14.55 0.81 -2.25
CA HIS A 57 15.13 -0.47 -1.85
C HIS A 57 15.36 -1.42 -3.03
N ASN A 58 15.38 -0.90 -4.25
CA ASN A 58 15.60 -1.68 -5.47
C ASN A 58 14.50 -2.73 -5.71
N LEU A 59 13.31 -2.47 -5.22
CA LEU A 59 12.15 -3.33 -5.44
C LEU A 59 11.19 -2.66 -6.43
N GLY A 60 11.69 -2.47 -7.66
CA GLY A 60 10.95 -1.75 -8.69
C GLY A 60 9.60 -2.35 -9.03
N TRP A 61 9.52 -3.68 -9.07
CA TRP A 61 8.25 -4.34 -9.36
C TRP A 61 7.20 -4.07 -8.27
N HIS A 62 7.63 -4.08 -7.01
CA HIS A 62 6.73 -3.75 -5.90
C HIS A 62 6.23 -2.31 -6.02
N ALA A 63 7.14 -1.39 -6.37
CA ALA A 63 6.79 0.00 -6.54
C ALA A 63 5.75 0.19 -7.65
N VAL A 64 5.94 -0.47 -8.79
CA VAL A 64 5.02 -0.38 -9.92
C VAL A 64 3.64 -0.91 -9.53
N ILE A 65 3.60 -2.06 -8.85
CA ILE A 65 2.35 -2.67 -8.43
C ILE A 65 1.59 -1.73 -7.48
N LEU A 66 2.29 -1.12 -6.52
CA LEU A 66 1.64 -0.22 -5.57
C LEU A 66 1.15 1.07 -6.22
N ILE A 67 1.89 1.60 -7.19
CA ILE A 67 1.45 2.79 -7.90
C ILE A 67 0.17 2.49 -8.68
N ILE A 68 0.13 1.35 -9.37
CA ILE A 68 -1.06 0.93 -10.10
C ILE A 68 -2.23 0.74 -9.14
N GLU A 69 -1.99 0.10 -8.00
CA GLU A 69 -3.04 -0.07 -7.00
C GLU A 69 -3.52 1.27 -6.44
N GLY A 70 -2.59 2.21 -6.22
CA GLY A 70 -2.95 3.55 -5.75
C GLY A 70 -3.91 4.23 -6.72
N ILE A 71 -3.63 4.15 -8.01
CA ILE A 71 -4.50 4.70 -9.04
C ILE A 71 -5.87 4.02 -9.00
N PHE A 72 -5.87 2.69 -8.84
CA PHE A 72 -7.10 1.91 -8.79
C PHE A 72 -7.94 2.30 -7.57
N THR A 73 -7.31 2.45 -6.40
CA THR A 73 -8.04 2.83 -5.18
C THR A 73 -8.56 4.26 -5.28
N LEU A 74 -7.82 5.15 -5.93
CA LEU A 74 -8.30 6.52 -6.17
C LEU A 74 -9.56 6.49 -7.04
N TYR A 75 -9.55 5.67 -8.10
CA TYR A 75 -10.72 5.51 -8.97
C TYR A 75 -11.92 5.03 -8.17
N LEU A 76 -11.73 4.00 -7.34
CA LEU A 76 -12.82 3.48 -6.51
C LEU A 76 -13.31 4.54 -5.52
N GLY A 77 -12.40 5.33 -4.96
CA GLY A 77 -12.74 6.39 -4.02
C GLY A 77 -13.57 7.49 -4.66
N ILE A 78 -13.21 7.88 -5.87
CA ILE A 78 -13.97 8.89 -6.61
C ILE A 78 -15.36 8.36 -6.93
N LYS A 79 -15.45 7.11 -7.37
CA LYS A 79 -16.75 6.48 -7.65
C LYS A 79 -17.63 6.44 -6.41
N ALA A 80 -17.07 6.05 -5.27
CA ALA A 80 -17.82 5.97 -4.02
C ALA A 80 -18.28 7.35 -3.56
N ALA A 81 -17.44 8.36 -3.72
CA ALA A 81 -17.79 9.73 -3.33
C ALA A 81 -18.91 10.32 -4.22
N GLU A 82 -18.98 9.90 -5.48
CA GLU A 82 -20.05 10.35 -6.38
C GLU A 82 -21.39 9.73 -6.06
N LYS A 83 -21.39 8.55 -5.44
CA LYS A 83 -22.61 7.83 -5.10
C LYS A 83 -23.16 8.28 -3.75
N LYS A 84 -23.68 9.37 -3.63
CA LYS A 84 -24.21 9.80 -2.33
C LYS A 84 -25.42 8.99 -1.87
#